data_4ec54ad09d6288bee83e8c1fadcbc7ff
#
_entry.id   4ec54ad09d6288bee83e8c1fadcbc7ff
#
_cell.length_a   1.000
_cell.length_b   1.000
_cell.length_c   1.000
_cell.angle_alpha   90.00
_cell.angle_beta   90.00
_cell.angle_gamma   90.00
#
_symmetry.space_group_name_H-M   'P 1'
#
loop_
_entity.id
_entity.type
_entity.pdbx_description
1 polymer ?
#
loop_
_entity_poly.entity_id
_entity_poly.type
_entity_poly.pdbx_seq_one_letter_code
_entity_poly.pdbx_strand_id
1 'polypeptide(L)'
;LRKQSHVNLIVSGSVYTLMNKIFRDSKEPLYGRADSIMKLSSFTTSILKEIISDHKADYSKDDLLALYTFTGGIPKYIEQFMDNGCTSMESMVDFMLQPDSSFLTEGQALLVQEFGKKYGNYFSILSAISNGKNTLLEMETVMGGMSLGGQLKRLEEDYDLIKKKRPILSKEGSQTVRYEVSDMFLRFWFRY
;
A
#
# COMPACT_ATOMS: atom_id res chain seq x y z
N LEU A 1 27.51 -23.71 5.50
CA LEU A 1 27.16 -22.82 6.62
C LEU A 1 25.93 -23.31 7.41
N ARG A 2 24.88 -23.84 6.76
CA ARG A 2 23.61 -24.26 7.39
C ARG A 2 23.75 -25.39 8.46
N LYS A 3 24.78 -26.22 8.37
CA LYS A 3 24.93 -27.39 9.26
C LYS A 3 25.86 -27.19 10.48
N GLN A 4 26.56 -26.06 10.57
CA GLN A 4 27.56 -25.81 11.60
C GLN A 4 27.44 -24.46 12.33
N SER A 5 26.48 -23.63 11.94
CA SER A 5 26.29 -22.29 12.52
C SER A 5 25.11 -22.27 13.47
N HIS A 6 25.32 -21.78 14.69
CA HIS A 6 24.27 -21.49 15.68
C HIS A 6 23.72 -20.05 15.52
N VAL A 7 23.94 -19.41 14.37
CA VAL A 7 23.51 -18.04 14.11
C VAL A 7 22.12 -18.06 13.47
N ASN A 8 21.19 -17.34 14.07
CA ASN A 8 19.90 -17.00 13.47
C ASN A 8 20.05 -15.65 12.75
N LEU A 9 19.76 -15.62 11.44
CA LEU A 9 19.82 -14.42 10.62
C LEU A 9 18.40 -14.00 10.23
N ILE A 10 18.03 -12.78 10.62
CA ILE A 10 16.77 -12.16 10.21
C ILE A 10 17.12 -11.03 9.21
N VAL A 11 16.54 -11.09 8.03
CA VAL A 11 16.68 -10.07 6.98
C VAL A 11 15.32 -9.43 6.78
N SER A 12 15.27 -8.11 6.88
CA SER A 12 14.06 -7.32 6.61
C SER A 12 14.27 -6.35 5.45
N GLY A 13 13.20 -6.01 4.76
CA GLY A 13 13.23 -5.02 3.67
C GLY A 13 11.84 -4.47 3.42
N SER A 14 11.78 -3.17 3.10
CA SER A 14 10.54 -2.43 2.82
C SER A 14 10.10 -2.55 1.35
N VAL A 15 11.03 -2.83 0.43
CA VAL A 15 10.74 -2.97 -1.00
C VAL A 15 10.30 -4.39 -1.30
N TYR A 16 9.00 -4.59 -1.51
CA TYR A 16 8.39 -5.91 -1.69
C TYR A 16 8.98 -6.68 -2.89
N THR A 17 9.11 -6.01 -4.03
CA THR A 17 9.66 -6.61 -5.25
C THR A 17 11.11 -7.04 -5.08
N LEU A 18 11.94 -6.25 -4.39
CA LEU A 18 13.33 -6.60 -4.12
C LEU A 18 13.44 -7.84 -3.23
N MET A 19 12.63 -7.93 -2.18
CA MET A 19 12.63 -9.10 -1.28
C MET A 19 12.17 -10.37 -2.01
N ASN A 20 11.13 -10.27 -2.83
CA ASN A 20 10.68 -11.38 -3.68
C ASN A 20 11.78 -11.79 -4.67
N LYS A 21 12.43 -10.85 -5.34
CA LYS A 21 13.53 -11.14 -6.24
C LYS A 21 14.64 -11.90 -5.53
N ILE A 22 15.16 -11.37 -4.43
CA ILE A 22 16.30 -11.97 -3.71
C ILE A 22 16.03 -13.40 -3.26
N PHE A 23 14.82 -13.70 -2.76
CA PHE A 23 14.53 -14.99 -2.10
C PHE A 23 13.69 -15.96 -2.92
N ARG A 24 12.96 -15.49 -3.94
CA ARG A 24 12.02 -16.29 -4.74
C ARG A 24 12.39 -16.42 -6.22
N ASP A 25 13.30 -15.60 -6.75
CA ASP A 25 13.79 -15.76 -8.13
C ASP A 25 14.88 -16.82 -8.15
N SER A 26 14.69 -17.86 -8.96
CA SER A 26 15.63 -18.99 -9.10
C SER A 26 17.01 -18.58 -9.63
N LYS A 27 17.13 -17.37 -10.19
CA LYS A 27 18.40 -16.83 -10.70
C LYS A 27 19.24 -16.15 -9.61
N GLU A 28 18.65 -15.88 -8.45
CA GLU A 28 19.31 -15.16 -7.38
C GLU A 28 20.06 -16.09 -6.41
N PRO A 29 21.23 -15.69 -5.88
CA PRO A 29 22.05 -16.53 -5.02
C PRO A 29 21.38 -17.00 -3.73
N LEU A 30 20.38 -16.25 -3.22
CA LEU A 30 19.66 -16.57 -1.99
C LEU A 30 18.35 -17.30 -2.23
N TYR A 31 18.06 -17.70 -3.49
CA TYR A 31 16.88 -18.49 -3.80
C TYR A 31 16.81 -19.76 -2.95
N GLY A 32 15.66 -19.97 -2.31
CA GLY A 32 15.43 -21.15 -1.46
C GLY A 32 16.33 -21.25 -0.21
N ARG A 33 17.04 -20.18 0.16
CA ARG A 33 17.92 -20.14 1.35
C ARG A 33 17.20 -19.69 2.62
N ALA A 34 16.04 -19.03 2.50
CA ALA A 34 15.23 -18.67 3.66
C ALA A 34 14.49 -19.89 4.20
N ASP A 35 14.55 -20.09 5.51
CA ASP A 35 13.77 -21.13 6.20
C ASP A 35 12.32 -20.71 6.38
N SER A 36 12.08 -19.39 6.51
CA SER A 36 10.75 -18.78 6.59
C SER A 36 10.77 -17.42 5.94
N ILE A 37 9.70 -17.08 5.23
CA ILE A 37 9.45 -15.75 4.66
C ILE A 37 8.14 -15.26 5.25
N MET A 38 8.20 -14.15 5.98
CA MET A 38 7.03 -13.52 6.61
C MET A 38 6.73 -12.19 5.91
N LYS A 39 5.50 -12.03 5.42
CA LYS A 39 4.98 -10.73 4.97
C LYS A 39 4.24 -10.09 6.13
N LEU A 40 4.72 -8.94 6.58
CA LEU A 40 4.01 -8.14 7.57
C LEU A 40 2.81 -7.45 6.88
N SER A 41 1.68 -7.48 7.55
CA SER A 41 0.45 -6.81 7.11
C SER A 41 0.21 -5.57 7.97
N SER A 42 -0.56 -4.63 7.43
CA SER A 42 -1.08 -3.49 8.19
C SER A 42 -1.88 -3.95 9.41
N PHE A 43 -1.95 -3.11 10.43
CA PHE A 43 -2.77 -3.37 11.61
C PHE A 43 -4.25 -3.44 11.26
N THR A 44 -4.94 -4.34 11.91
CA THR A 44 -6.39 -4.47 11.79
C THR A 44 -7.11 -3.32 12.52
N THR A 45 -8.36 -3.07 12.18
CA THR A 45 -9.19 -2.08 12.89
C THR A 45 -9.34 -2.39 14.39
N SER A 46 -9.22 -3.67 14.80
CA SER A 46 -9.21 -4.04 16.22
C SER A 46 -7.97 -3.48 16.92
N ILE A 47 -6.80 -3.62 16.33
CA ILE A 47 -5.54 -3.08 16.89
C ILE A 47 -5.58 -1.54 16.89
N LEU A 48 -6.10 -0.92 15.82
CA LEU A 48 -6.26 0.55 15.78
C LEU A 48 -7.17 1.06 16.89
N LYS A 49 -8.24 0.31 17.18
CA LYS A 49 -9.15 0.64 18.28
C LYS A 49 -8.44 0.59 19.64
N GLU A 50 -7.61 -0.40 19.88
CA GLU A 50 -6.80 -0.50 21.10
C GLU A 50 -5.84 0.69 21.20
N ILE A 51 -5.07 0.97 20.14
CA ILE A 51 -4.11 2.07 20.11
C ILE A 51 -4.79 3.43 20.40
N ILE A 52 -5.85 3.76 19.66
CA ILE A 52 -6.53 5.06 19.85
C ILE A 52 -7.17 5.16 21.24
N SER A 53 -7.69 4.06 21.77
CA SER A 53 -8.28 3.99 23.12
C SER A 53 -7.25 4.24 24.21
N ASP A 54 -6.02 3.78 24.04
CA ASP A 54 -4.91 4.00 24.98
C ASP A 54 -4.47 5.47 25.01
N HIS A 55 -4.60 6.20 23.89
CA HIS A 55 -4.22 7.60 23.78
C HIS A 55 -5.37 8.57 24.08
N LYS A 56 -6.62 8.18 23.80
CA LYS A 56 -7.82 8.97 23.99
C LYS A 56 -9.00 8.03 24.30
N ALA A 57 -9.36 7.90 25.56
CA ALA A 57 -10.41 6.97 26.01
C ALA A 57 -11.80 7.30 25.45
N ASP A 58 -12.08 8.58 25.19
CA ASP A 58 -13.34 9.11 24.68
C ASP A 58 -13.32 9.42 23.17
N TYR A 59 -12.47 8.70 22.39
CA TYR A 59 -12.44 8.84 20.95
C TYR A 59 -13.80 8.55 20.29
N SER A 60 -14.10 9.26 19.21
CA SER A 60 -15.32 9.06 18.43
C SER A 60 -15.14 7.94 17.36
N LYS A 61 -16.25 7.49 16.79
CA LYS A 61 -16.22 6.57 15.65
C LYS A 61 -15.55 7.20 14.42
N ASP A 62 -15.70 8.51 14.26
CA ASP A 62 -15.09 9.25 13.15
C ASP A 62 -13.58 9.40 13.35
N ASP A 63 -13.09 9.52 14.58
CA ASP A 63 -11.65 9.51 14.88
C ASP A 63 -11.01 8.15 14.49
N LEU A 64 -11.66 7.04 14.84
CA LEU A 64 -11.19 5.71 14.45
C LEU A 64 -11.24 5.49 12.94
N LEU A 65 -12.32 5.96 12.29
CA LEU A 65 -12.44 5.88 10.84
C LEU A 65 -11.38 6.72 10.14
N ALA A 66 -11.11 7.93 10.65
CA ALA A 66 -10.06 8.80 10.15
C ALA A 66 -8.68 8.15 10.30
N LEU A 67 -8.35 7.64 11.49
CA LEU A 67 -7.10 6.93 11.72
C LEU A 67 -6.90 5.79 10.73
N TYR A 68 -7.91 4.95 10.50
CA TYR A 68 -7.84 3.88 9.52
C TYR A 68 -7.69 4.40 8.08
N THR A 69 -8.46 5.41 7.71
CA THR A 69 -8.47 5.96 6.34
C THR A 69 -7.13 6.61 5.99
N PHE A 70 -6.56 7.37 6.92
CA PHE A 70 -5.33 8.13 6.67
C PHE A 70 -4.07 7.28 6.79
N THR A 71 -4.09 6.23 7.59
CA THR A 71 -2.90 5.39 7.82
C THR A 71 -2.93 4.05 7.09
N GLY A 72 -4.11 3.59 6.67
CA GLY A 72 -4.27 2.22 6.15
C GLY A 72 -3.89 1.13 7.16
N GLY A 73 -3.75 1.48 8.45
CA GLY A 73 -3.23 0.58 9.47
C GLY A 73 -1.70 0.40 9.44
N ILE A 74 -0.97 1.25 8.71
CA ILE A 74 0.49 1.20 8.63
C ILE A 74 1.10 1.79 9.91
N PRO A 75 1.91 1.01 10.68
CA PRO A 75 2.43 1.42 11.99
C PRO A 75 3.13 2.78 11.98
N LYS A 76 3.96 3.04 10.97
CA LYS A 76 4.70 4.31 10.81
C LYS A 76 3.79 5.55 10.90
N TYR A 77 2.65 5.53 10.22
CA TYR A 77 1.74 6.68 10.19
C TYR A 77 0.91 6.80 11.45
N ILE A 78 0.58 5.65 12.05
CA ILE A 78 -0.12 5.62 13.34
C ILE A 78 0.78 6.22 14.43
N GLU A 79 2.04 5.79 14.50
CA GLU A 79 3.05 6.31 15.41
C GLU A 79 3.19 7.83 15.25
N GLN A 80 3.32 8.34 14.01
CA GLN A 80 3.39 9.78 13.77
C GLN A 80 2.19 10.55 14.32
N PHE A 81 0.96 10.03 14.19
CA PHE A 81 -0.20 10.68 14.77
C PHE A 81 -0.20 10.61 16.31
N MET A 82 0.08 9.45 16.87
CA MET A 82 0.05 9.24 18.32
C MET A 82 1.13 10.05 19.04
N ASP A 83 2.36 10.06 18.51
CA ASP A 83 3.48 10.81 19.08
C ASP A 83 3.26 12.34 19.06
N ASN A 84 2.47 12.82 18.09
CA ASN A 84 2.09 14.23 18.00
C ASN A 84 0.73 14.55 18.66
N GLY A 85 0.14 13.61 19.40
CA GLY A 85 -1.13 13.80 20.09
C GLY A 85 -2.35 13.98 19.15
N CYS A 86 -2.19 13.59 17.87
CA CYS A 86 -3.25 13.72 16.86
C CYS A 86 -4.23 12.54 16.97
N THR A 87 -5.17 12.63 17.90
CA THR A 87 -6.13 11.57 18.23
C THR A 87 -7.56 11.84 17.77
N SER A 88 -7.83 13.01 17.17
CA SER A 88 -9.11 13.33 16.54
C SER A 88 -8.96 13.48 15.04
N MET A 89 -10.06 13.28 14.30
CA MET A 89 -10.07 13.48 12.85
C MET A 89 -9.54 14.87 12.45
N GLU A 90 -9.96 15.91 13.16
CA GLU A 90 -9.55 17.29 12.92
C GLU A 90 -8.03 17.46 13.11
N SER A 91 -7.49 17.02 14.26
CA SER A 91 -6.06 17.13 14.55
C SER A 91 -5.19 16.31 13.58
N MET A 92 -5.68 15.15 13.11
CA MET A 92 -4.98 14.35 12.09
C MET A 92 -4.93 15.09 10.74
N VAL A 93 -6.05 15.72 10.33
CA VAL A 93 -6.12 16.52 9.10
C VAL A 93 -5.17 17.72 9.19
N ASP A 94 -5.23 18.47 10.29
CA ASP A 94 -4.36 19.63 10.51
C ASP A 94 -2.88 19.24 10.45
N PHE A 95 -2.51 18.11 11.06
CA PHE A 95 -1.15 17.61 11.04
C PHE A 95 -0.68 17.21 9.62
N MET A 96 -1.53 16.52 8.86
CA MET A 96 -1.21 16.12 7.49
C MET A 96 -1.04 17.28 6.53
N LEU A 97 -1.81 18.37 6.73
CA LEU A 97 -1.84 19.53 5.83
C LEU A 97 -0.82 20.61 6.20
N GLN A 98 0.03 20.41 7.21
CA GLN A 98 1.13 21.33 7.50
C GLN A 98 2.07 21.43 6.29
N PRO A 99 2.60 22.60 5.99
CA PRO A 99 3.43 22.84 4.79
C PRO A 99 4.61 21.87 4.65
N ASP A 100 5.21 21.46 5.78
CA ASP A 100 6.38 20.58 5.83
C ASP A 100 6.01 19.12 6.18
N SER A 101 4.74 18.77 6.09
CA SER A 101 4.27 17.42 6.42
C SER A 101 4.82 16.39 5.45
N SER A 102 5.46 15.35 5.99
CA SER A 102 5.93 14.20 5.21
C SER A 102 4.79 13.47 4.48
N PHE A 103 3.56 13.56 4.98
CA PHE A 103 2.40 12.96 4.34
C PHE A 103 2.15 13.49 2.92
N LEU A 104 2.47 14.75 2.64
CA LEU A 104 2.26 15.36 1.33
C LEU A 104 3.12 14.74 0.23
N THR A 105 4.31 14.24 0.58
CA THR A 105 5.27 13.68 -0.37
C THR A 105 5.45 12.16 -0.24
N GLU A 106 4.92 11.56 0.81
CA GLU A 106 5.15 10.16 1.16
C GLU A 106 4.70 9.19 0.06
N GLY A 107 3.51 9.39 -0.51
CA GLY A 107 3.02 8.51 -1.58
C GLY A 107 3.92 8.51 -2.79
N GLN A 108 4.44 9.67 -3.20
CA GLN A 108 5.41 9.76 -4.28
C GLN A 108 6.73 9.07 -3.92
N ALA A 109 7.23 9.28 -2.70
CA ALA A 109 8.46 8.66 -2.23
C ALA A 109 8.39 7.13 -2.25
N LEU A 110 7.27 6.55 -1.77
CA LEU A 110 7.02 5.12 -1.83
C LEU A 110 7.06 4.58 -3.26
N LEU A 111 6.40 5.26 -4.19
CA LEU A 111 6.37 4.83 -5.59
C LEU A 111 7.74 4.96 -6.27
N VAL A 112 8.50 6.00 -5.97
CA VAL A 112 9.87 6.15 -6.48
C VAL A 112 10.76 5.05 -5.94
N GLN A 113 10.63 4.71 -4.67
CA GLN A 113 11.39 3.62 -4.03
C GLN A 113 11.06 2.27 -4.67
N GLU A 114 9.79 1.98 -4.97
CA GLU A 114 9.35 0.70 -5.54
C GLU A 114 9.64 0.58 -7.03
N PHE A 115 9.38 1.63 -7.82
CA PHE A 115 9.43 1.60 -9.28
C PHE A 115 10.66 2.25 -9.90
N GLY A 116 11.44 3.00 -9.13
CA GLY A 116 12.59 3.75 -9.63
C GLY A 116 12.22 4.67 -10.79
N LYS A 117 13.00 4.66 -11.87
CA LYS A 117 12.80 5.53 -13.05
C LYS A 117 11.45 5.34 -13.77
N LYS A 118 10.75 4.24 -13.54
CA LYS A 118 9.46 3.92 -14.19
C LYS A 118 8.24 4.39 -13.40
N TYR A 119 8.44 5.07 -12.28
CA TYR A 119 7.37 5.43 -11.35
C TYR A 119 6.24 6.24 -12.01
N GLY A 120 6.54 7.14 -12.95
CA GLY A 120 5.55 8.02 -13.57
C GLY A 120 4.38 7.31 -14.24
N ASN A 121 4.64 6.20 -14.96
CA ASN A 121 3.57 5.42 -15.59
C ASN A 121 2.67 4.74 -14.54
N TYR A 122 3.28 4.15 -13.52
CA TYR A 122 2.53 3.50 -12.45
C TYR A 122 1.80 4.51 -11.57
N PHE A 123 2.39 5.68 -11.33
CA PHE A 123 1.75 6.81 -10.67
C PHE A 123 0.44 7.20 -11.38
N SER A 124 0.48 7.40 -12.70
CA SER A 124 -0.70 7.79 -13.48
C SER A 124 -1.79 6.73 -13.43
N ILE A 125 -1.43 5.44 -13.48
CA ILE A 125 -2.41 4.34 -13.38
C ILE A 125 -3.06 4.31 -11.99
N LEU A 126 -2.27 4.39 -10.92
CA LEU A 126 -2.78 4.37 -9.54
C LEU A 126 -3.65 5.60 -9.25
N SER A 127 -3.24 6.77 -9.76
CA SER A 127 -4.03 7.99 -9.70
C SER A 127 -5.39 7.84 -10.41
N ALA A 128 -5.40 7.30 -11.63
CA ALA A 128 -6.64 7.06 -12.38
C ALA A 128 -7.59 6.13 -11.61
N ILE A 129 -7.07 5.01 -11.07
CA ILE A 129 -7.86 4.05 -10.27
C ILE A 129 -8.46 4.74 -9.04
N SER A 130 -7.65 5.50 -8.29
CA SER A 130 -8.06 6.19 -7.06
C SER A 130 -9.11 7.26 -7.32
N ASN A 131 -9.08 7.89 -8.51
CA ASN A 131 -10.05 8.88 -8.95
C ASN A 131 -11.26 8.28 -9.70
N GLY A 132 -11.48 6.97 -9.58
CA GLY A 132 -12.68 6.28 -10.06
C GLY A 132 -12.64 5.83 -11.52
N LYS A 133 -11.54 6.07 -12.26
CA LYS A 133 -11.29 5.51 -13.59
C LYS A 133 -10.68 4.13 -13.44
N ASN A 134 -11.50 3.15 -13.09
CA ASN A 134 -11.02 1.88 -12.55
C ASN A 134 -11.34 0.65 -13.43
N THR A 135 -11.85 0.85 -14.63
CA THR A 135 -11.91 -0.19 -15.68
C THR A 135 -10.74 -0.05 -16.62
N LEU A 136 -10.36 -1.15 -17.30
CA LEU A 136 -9.25 -1.12 -18.27
C LEU A 136 -9.48 -0.04 -19.35
N LEU A 137 -10.68 0.01 -19.91
CA LEU A 137 -11.04 0.96 -20.97
C LEU A 137 -10.94 2.44 -20.51
N GLU A 138 -11.45 2.74 -19.31
CA GLU A 138 -11.36 4.09 -18.75
C GLU A 138 -9.92 4.53 -18.56
N MET A 139 -9.08 3.64 -17.99
CA MET A 139 -7.66 3.92 -17.76
C MET A 139 -6.90 4.10 -19.07
N GLU A 140 -7.09 3.21 -20.06
CA GLU A 140 -6.47 3.33 -21.38
C GLU A 140 -6.89 4.62 -22.10
N THR A 141 -8.15 5.03 -21.96
CA THR A 141 -8.65 6.30 -22.50
C THR A 141 -7.93 7.50 -21.88
N VAL A 142 -7.84 7.55 -20.55
CA VAL A 142 -7.13 8.64 -19.82
C VAL A 142 -5.64 8.67 -20.17
N MET A 143 -5.05 7.51 -20.43
CA MET A 143 -3.63 7.34 -20.75
C MET A 143 -3.34 7.48 -22.27
N GLY A 144 -4.25 8.10 -23.03
CA GLY A 144 -4.05 8.36 -24.46
C GLY A 144 -4.11 7.13 -25.37
N GLY A 145 -4.85 6.12 -24.99
CA GLY A 145 -5.02 4.88 -25.77
C GLY A 145 -3.89 3.86 -25.63
N MET A 146 -3.00 4.03 -24.66
CA MET A 146 -1.93 3.05 -24.39
C MET A 146 -2.51 1.77 -23.81
N SER A 147 -2.04 0.61 -24.30
CA SER A 147 -2.39 -0.68 -23.72
C SER A 147 -1.76 -0.87 -22.34
N LEU A 148 -2.57 -1.07 -21.31
CA LEU A 148 -2.16 -1.13 -19.91
C LEU A 148 -2.14 -2.55 -19.33
N GLY A 149 -2.53 -3.58 -20.08
CA GLY A 149 -2.67 -4.94 -19.55
C GLY A 149 -1.41 -5.47 -18.86
N GLY A 150 -0.22 -5.20 -19.43
CA GLY A 150 1.05 -5.61 -18.84
C GLY A 150 1.40 -4.87 -17.54
N GLN A 151 1.13 -3.55 -17.47
CA GLN A 151 1.37 -2.75 -16.28
C GLN A 151 0.42 -3.14 -15.14
N LEU A 152 -0.87 -3.34 -15.45
CA LEU A 152 -1.87 -3.76 -14.47
C LEU A 152 -1.56 -5.14 -13.92
N LYS A 153 -1.12 -6.07 -14.77
CA LYS A 153 -0.69 -7.39 -14.32
C LYS A 153 0.48 -7.29 -13.33
N ARG A 154 1.48 -6.47 -13.63
CA ARG A 154 2.61 -6.25 -12.71
C ARG A 154 2.17 -5.60 -11.40
N LEU A 155 1.33 -4.56 -11.46
CA LEU A 155 0.81 -3.91 -10.24
C LEU A 155 0.05 -4.89 -9.34
N GLU A 156 -0.64 -5.87 -9.92
CA GLU A 156 -1.38 -6.90 -9.20
C GLU A 156 -0.48 -8.04 -8.70
N GLU A 157 0.31 -8.65 -9.59
CA GLU A 157 1.04 -9.89 -9.28
C GLU A 157 2.43 -9.64 -8.67
N ASP A 158 3.17 -8.64 -9.19
CA ASP A 158 4.56 -8.40 -8.77
C ASP A 158 4.61 -7.42 -7.58
N TYR A 159 3.77 -6.38 -7.58
CA TYR A 159 3.80 -5.29 -6.61
C TYR A 159 2.72 -5.40 -5.51
N ASP A 160 1.66 -6.18 -5.71
CA ASP A 160 0.50 -6.30 -4.80
C ASP A 160 -0.15 -4.95 -4.44
N LEU A 161 -0.07 -3.98 -5.37
CA LEU A 161 -0.58 -2.62 -5.17
C LEU A 161 -2.01 -2.42 -5.63
N ILE A 162 -2.52 -3.31 -6.49
CA ILE A 162 -3.92 -3.28 -6.94
C ILE A 162 -4.55 -4.65 -6.83
N LYS A 163 -5.87 -4.66 -6.75
CA LYS A 163 -6.71 -5.88 -6.77
C LYS A 163 -7.79 -5.76 -7.82
N LYS A 164 -8.03 -6.86 -8.53
CA LYS A 164 -9.20 -7.01 -9.40
C LYS A 164 -10.44 -7.32 -8.58
N LYS A 165 -11.49 -6.55 -8.78
CA LYS A 165 -12.83 -6.84 -8.27
C LYS A 165 -13.75 -7.20 -9.41
N ARG A 166 -14.52 -8.25 -9.23
CA ARG A 166 -15.57 -8.68 -10.15
C ARG A 166 -16.91 -8.69 -9.41
N PRO A 167 -18.02 -8.30 -10.05
CA PRO A 167 -19.34 -8.51 -9.47
C PRO A 167 -19.56 -10.00 -9.20
N ILE A 168 -20.17 -10.32 -8.06
CA ILE A 168 -20.37 -11.71 -7.60
C ILE A 168 -21.09 -12.58 -8.64
N LEU A 169 -22.00 -11.99 -9.43
CA LEU A 169 -22.80 -12.69 -10.44
C LEU A 169 -22.24 -12.53 -11.87
N SER A 170 -21.02 -12.00 -12.04
CA SER A 170 -20.43 -11.84 -13.36
C SER A 170 -19.92 -13.18 -13.90
N LYS A 171 -20.19 -13.45 -15.19
CA LYS A 171 -19.62 -14.62 -15.89
C LYS A 171 -18.09 -14.48 -15.96
N GLU A 172 -17.38 -15.62 -15.93
CA GLU A 172 -15.94 -15.65 -16.21
C GLU A 172 -15.66 -15.04 -17.59
N GLY A 173 -14.69 -14.13 -17.66
CA GLY A 173 -14.37 -13.40 -18.91
C GLY A 173 -15.19 -12.15 -19.18
N SER A 174 -16.15 -11.78 -18.31
CA SER A 174 -16.87 -10.52 -18.49
C SER A 174 -15.95 -9.31 -18.35
N GLN A 175 -16.17 -8.29 -19.19
CA GLN A 175 -15.38 -7.03 -19.20
C GLN A 175 -15.66 -6.12 -17.98
N THR A 176 -16.50 -6.55 -17.04
CA THR A 176 -16.88 -5.80 -15.83
C THR A 176 -15.84 -5.90 -14.69
N VAL A 177 -14.57 -6.10 -15.02
CA VAL A 177 -13.49 -6.08 -14.05
C VAL A 177 -13.20 -4.64 -13.66
N ARG A 178 -13.16 -4.37 -12.34
CA ARG A 178 -12.70 -3.11 -11.77
C ARG A 178 -11.42 -3.32 -10.99
N TYR A 179 -10.56 -2.33 -11.02
CA TYR A 179 -9.33 -2.32 -10.26
C TYR A 179 -9.47 -1.41 -9.05
N GLU A 180 -8.83 -1.79 -7.96
CA GLU A 180 -8.81 -1.02 -6.73
C GLU A 180 -7.39 -0.99 -6.18
N VAL A 181 -6.92 0.15 -5.71
CA VAL A 181 -5.64 0.25 -5.00
C VAL A 181 -5.76 -0.53 -3.69
N SER A 182 -4.83 -1.45 -3.43
CA SER A 182 -4.86 -2.34 -2.26
C SER A 182 -4.50 -1.60 -0.97
N ASP A 183 -3.55 -0.67 -1.06
CA ASP A 183 -3.06 0.12 0.05
C ASP A 183 -4.00 1.30 0.32
N MET A 184 -4.56 1.36 1.55
CA MET A 184 -5.52 2.39 1.93
C MET A 184 -4.89 3.76 2.07
N PHE A 185 -3.63 3.84 2.54
CA PHE A 185 -2.91 5.10 2.60
C PHE A 185 -2.69 5.68 1.19
N LEU A 186 -2.17 4.89 0.25
CA LEU A 186 -2.00 5.33 -1.14
C LEU A 186 -3.34 5.68 -1.79
N ARG A 187 -4.39 4.94 -1.50
CA ARG A 187 -5.73 5.23 -2.01
C ARG A 187 -6.25 6.59 -1.53
N PHE A 188 -6.04 6.91 -0.26
CA PHE A 188 -6.34 8.22 0.30
C PHE A 188 -5.44 9.29 -0.33
N TRP A 189 -4.13 9.08 -0.33
CA TRP A 189 -3.13 10.03 -0.81
C TRP A 189 -3.31 10.46 -2.27
N PHE A 190 -3.72 9.54 -3.15
CA PHE A 190 -4.00 9.86 -4.56
C PHE A 190 -5.30 10.62 -4.77
N ARG A 191 -6.18 10.63 -3.81
CA ARG A 191 -7.51 11.23 -3.94
C ARG A 191 -7.57 12.65 -3.40
N TYR A 192 -6.75 12.98 -2.48
CA TYR A 192 -6.73 14.26 -1.75
C TYR A 192 -5.35 14.91 -1.77
#